data_673196116d4c93c29e869dbd73dc6025
#
_entry.id   673196116d4c93c29e869dbd73dc6025
#
_cell.length_a   1.000
_cell.length_b   1.000
_cell.length_c   1.000
_cell.angle_alpha   90.00
_cell.angle_beta   90.00
_cell.angle_gamma   90.00
#
_symmetry.space_group_name_H-M   'P 1'
#
loop_
_entity.id
_entity.type
_entity.pdbx_description
1 polymer ?
#
loop_
_entity_poly.entity_id
_entity_poly.type
_entity_poly.pdbx_seq_one_letter_code
_entity_poly.pdbx_strand_id
1 'polypeptide(L)'
;MQLAFVLYKYFPFGGLQRDFMRIALECQRRGHQIRVYTLIWEGDVPPGFEVLVAPVKALFNHRRNEKLSAWMEADLAKRPVDRLVGFNKMPGLDVYYAADGCFEDKAQNLRHSLYRRWGRYRHFAEYERAVFAKDAKTEILMISEVQQPLFIKHYDTPLERFHLLPPGIAQDRRAPANAAEIRADFRREFKLKDDDLLLVQIGSGFKTKGVDRSLKALAALPSALKKRTRLFVIGQDDPKVFQLQSAALGLSDQVQFMKGRSDIPRFLLGADLLIHPAYN
;
A
#
# COMPACT_ATOMS: atom_id res chain seq x y z
N MET A 1 18.96 18.52 -9.73
CA MET A 1 17.54 18.96 -9.79
C MET A 1 16.97 18.97 -8.38
N GLN A 2 16.03 19.85 -8.11
CA GLN A 2 15.22 19.82 -6.91
C GLN A 2 13.90 19.13 -7.21
N LEU A 3 13.66 17.97 -6.59
CA LEU A 3 12.44 17.18 -6.76
C LEU A 3 11.54 17.34 -5.53
N ALA A 4 10.28 17.63 -5.76
CA ALA A 4 9.28 17.57 -4.71
C ALA A 4 8.48 16.26 -4.81
N PHE A 5 8.22 15.67 -3.66
CA PHE A 5 7.37 14.49 -3.51
C PHE A 5 6.17 14.84 -2.65
N VAL A 6 4.99 14.33 -2.99
CA VAL A 6 3.80 14.53 -2.18
C VAL A 6 3.07 13.22 -1.93
N LEU A 7 2.77 12.98 -0.65
CA LEU A 7 1.94 11.87 -0.21
C LEU A 7 1.14 12.28 1.03
N TYR A 8 -0.09 11.75 1.19
CA TYR A 8 -0.94 12.16 2.32
C TYR A 8 -0.37 11.73 3.67
N LYS A 9 0.23 10.53 3.74
CA LYS A 9 0.80 10.00 4.99
C LYS A 9 2.03 9.17 4.72
N TYR A 10 3.06 9.39 5.52
CA TYR A 10 4.22 8.50 5.60
C TYR A 10 4.21 7.75 6.94
N PHE A 11 4.44 6.44 6.88
CA PHE A 11 4.72 5.54 8.00
C PHE A 11 5.54 4.34 7.49
N PRO A 12 6.44 3.75 8.29
CA PRO A 12 7.48 2.84 7.79
C PRO A 12 6.99 1.51 7.17
N PHE A 13 5.75 1.08 7.48
CA PHE A 13 5.26 -0.26 7.15
C PHE A 13 4.27 -0.32 5.98
N GLY A 14 3.97 0.80 5.32
CA GLY A 14 3.08 0.83 4.16
C GLY A 14 3.77 0.42 2.86
N GLY A 15 3.07 -0.26 1.96
CA GLY A 15 3.60 -0.62 0.63
C GLY A 15 3.96 0.63 -0.19
N LEU A 16 2.99 1.53 -0.36
CA LEU A 16 3.18 2.81 -1.05
C LEU A 16 4.30 3.65 -0.43
N GLN A 17 4.36 3.71 0.91
CA GLN A 17 5.37 4.47 1.65
C GLN A 17 6.79 3.92 1.45
N ARG A 18 6.93 2.60 1.36
CA ARG A 18 8.21 1.96 1.04
C ARG A 18 8.66 2.25 -0.38
N ASP A 19 7.74 2.21 -1.34
CA ASP A 19 8.05 2.54 -2.73
C ASP A 19 8.42 4.02 -2.86
N PHE A 20 7.67 4.93 -2.21
CA PHE A 20 8.04 6.34 -2.10
C PHE A 20 9.47 6.49 -1.56
N MET A 21 9.77 5.90 -0.41
CA MET A 21 11.08 6.05 0.23
C MET A 21 12.20 5.53 -0.67
N ARG A 22 12.03 4.39 -1.33
CA ARG A 22 13.02 3.84 -2.27
C ARG A 22 13.27 4.75 -3.46
N ILE A 23 12.20 5.27 -4.05
CA ILE A 23 12.30 6.18 -5.21
C ILE A 23 12.98 7.47 -4.78
N ALA A 24 12.59 8.07 -3.65
CA ALA A 24 13.16 9.31 -3.17
C ALA A 24 14.64 9.16 -2.79
N LEU A 25 15.02 8.07 -2.10
CA LEU A 25 16.42 7.78 -1.78
C LEU A 25 17.28 7.52 -3.03
N GLU A 26 16.74 6.84 -4.04
CA GLU A 26 17.43 6.61 -5.30
C GLU A 26 17.64 7.93 -6.07
N CYS A 27 16.64 8.82 -6.07
CA CYS A 27 16.78 10.17 -6.62
C CYS A 27 17.87 10.97 -5.89
N GLN A 28 17.90 10.90 -4.54
CA GLN A 28 18.94 11.55 -3.74
C GLN A 28 20.33 10.97 -4.07
N ARG A 29 20.46 9.65 -4.16
CA ARG A 29 21.73 8.97 -4.52
C ARG A 29 22.25 9.43 -5.90
N ARG A 30 21.35 9.80 -6.80
CA ARG A 30 21.68 10.38 -8.13
C ARG A 30 21.97 11.88 -8.08
N GLY A 31 22.06 12.50 -6.90
CA GLY A 31 22.42 13.89 -6.71
C GLY A 31 21.25 14.87 -6.80
N HIS A 32 19.99 14.39 -6.67
CA HIS A 32 18.83 15.28 -6.60
C HIS A 32 18.55 15.70 -5.16
N GLN A 33 18.11 16.95 -4.97
CA GLN A 33 17.60 17.43 -3.68
C GLN A 33 16.14 17.00 -3.52
N ILE A 34 15.78 16.55 -2.31
CA ILE A 34 14.46 15.98 -2.04
C ILE A 34 13.68 16.85 -1.06
N ARG A 35 12.53 17.35 -1.52
CA ARG A 35 11.51 18.00 -0.68
C ARG A 35 10.28 17.14 -0.64
N VAL A 36 9.67 16.98 0.54
CA VAL A 36 8.48 16.13 0.73
C VAL A 36 7.35 16.93 1.37
N TYR A 37 6.19 16.93 0.74
CA TYR A 37 4.95 17.50 1.28
C TYR A 37 4.04 16.38 1.80
N THR A 38 3.58 16.50 3.04
CA THR A 38 2.73 15.47 3.65
C THR A 38 1.76 16.06 4.69
N LEU A 39 0.72 15.32 5.05
CA LEU A 39 -0.17 15.62 6.18
C LEU A 39 0.33 15.01 7.49
N ILE A 40 1.03 13.87 7.41
CA ILE A 40 1.52 13.13 8.58
C ILE A 40 2.83 12.45 8.17
N TRP A 41 3.84 12.58 9.02
CA TRP A 41 5.08 11.85 8.92
C TRP A 41 5.36 11.10 10.22
N GLU A 42 5.52 9.78 10.12
CA GLU A 42 5.85 8.92 11.26
C GLU A 42 7.21 8.23 10.99
N GLY A 43 8.09 8.27 11.99
CA GLY A 43 9.45 7.72 11.90
C GLY A 43 10.51 8.77 11.56
N ASP A 44 11.75 8.29 11.39
CA ASP A 44 12.90 9.16 11.16
C ASP A 44 12.86 9.81 9.76
N VAL A 45 13.36 11.04 9.70
CA VAL A 45 13.55 11.76 8.44
C VAL A 45 14.93 11.38 7.88
N PRO A 46 15.03 10.87 6.64
CA PRO A 46 16.32 10.58 6.05
C PRO A 46 17.22 11.82 5.97
N PRO A 47 18.53 11.70 6.24
CA PRO A 47 19.45 12.82 6.09
C PRO A 47 19.37 13.46 4.72
N GLY A 48 19.27 14.79 4.67
CA GLY A 48 19.19 15.56 3.43
C GLY A 48 17.79 15.65 2.80
N PHE A 49 16.76 15.08 3.41
CA PHE A 49 15.36 15.34 3.02
C PHE A 49 14.83 16.60 3.72
N GLU A 50 14.16 17.46 2.97
CA GLU A 50 13.35 18.56 3.49
C GLU A 50 11.90 18.06 3.62
N VAL A 51 11.46 17.66 4.81
CA VAL A 51 10.09 17.17 5.03
C VAL A 51 9.22 18.28 5.62
N LEU A 52 8.16 18.62 4.89
CA LEU A 52 7.21 19.68 5.21
C LEU A 52 5.85 19.07 5.53
N VAL A 53 5.49 19.11 6.81
CA VAL A 53 4.19 18.63 7.30
C VAL A 53 3.20 19.79 7.27
N ALA A 54 2.16 19.67 6.44
CA ALA A 54 1.18 20.74 6.26
C ALA A 54 0.41 21.00 7.56
N PRO A 55 0.37 22.24 8.07
CA PRO A 55 -0.32 22.61 9.32
C PRO A 55 -1.83 22.74 9.10
N VAL A 56 -2.46 21.78 8.43
CA VAL A 56 -3.87 21.84 8.02
C VAL A 56 -4.75 20.91 8.84
N LYS A 57 -5.92 21.41 9.23
CA LYS A 57 -6.95 20.66 9.96
C LYS A 57 -8.26 20.71 9.17
N ALA A 58 -8.98 19.60 9.12
CA ALA A 58 -10.34 19.50 8.61
C ALA A 58 -11.05 18.27 9.20
N LEU A 59 -12.38 18.36 9.34
CA LEU A 59 -13.21 17.25 9.83
C LEU A 59 -13.25 16.07 8.85
N PHE A 60 -13.18 16.36 7.53
CA PHE A 60 -13.25 15.35 6.49
C PHE A 60 -11.93 15.22 5.74
N ASN A 61 -11.55 13.99 5.42
CA ASN A 61 -10.28 13.70 4.73
C ASN A 61 -10.16 14.43 3.38
N HIS A 62 -11.23 14.49 2.57
CA HIS A 62 -11.19 15.19 1.28
C HIS A 62 -10.90 16.69 1.45
N ARG A 63 -11.49 17.35 2.45
CA ARG A 63 -11.19 18.75 2.77
C ARG A 63 -9.77 18.97 3.26
N ARG A 64 -9.24 17.98 3.97
CA ARG A 64 -7.84 18.02 4.42
C ARG A 64 -6.87 17.88 3.25
N ASN A 65 -7.21 17.04 2.26
CA ASN A 65 -6.45 16.89 1.03
C ASN A 65 -6.46 18.18 0.19
N GLU A 66 -7.62 18.82 0.03
CA GLU A 66 -7.75 20.12 -0.65
C GLU A 66 -6.85 21.19 0.00
N LYS A 67 -6.86 21.26 1.32
CA LYS A 67 -6.01 22.21 2.06
C LYS A 67 -4.51 21.90 1.91
N LEU A 68 -4.13 20.61 1.85
CA LEU A 68 -2.75 20.23 1.55
C LEU A 68 -2.33 20.73 0.17
N SER A 69 -3.14 20.48 -0.87
CA SER A 69 -2.84 20.92 -2.24
C SER A 69 -2.67 22.44 -2.31
N ALA A 70 -3.62 23.20 -1.74
CA ALA A 70 -3.54 24.67 -1.74
C ALA A 70 -2.32 25.21 -0.98
N TRP A 71 -1.99 24.59 0.17
CA TRP A 71 -0.82 24.98 0.95
C TRP A 71 0.49 24.66 0.22
N MET A 72 0.57 23.49 -0.40
CA MET A 72 1.72 23.08 -1.21
C MET A 72 1.91 24.01 -2.44
N GLU A 73 0.83 24.32 -3.16
CA GLU A 73 0.85 25.25 -4.30
C GLU A 73 1.37 26.64 -3.90
N ALA A 74 0.93 27.17 -2.76
CA ALA A 74 1.40 28.45 -2.23
C ALA A 74 2.90 28.42 -1.83
N ASP A 75 3.42 27.27 -1.37
CA ASP A 75 4.84 27.12 -1.09
C ASP A 75 5.65 26.97 -2.39
N LEU A 76 5.19 26.17 -3.34
CA LEU A 76 5.82 25.98 -4.64
C LEU A 76 5.90 27.26 -5.46
N ALA A 77 4.91 28.16 -5.34
CA ALA A 77 4.94 29.47 -5.97
C ALA A 77 6.10 30.36 -5.45
N LYS A 78 6.49 30.18 -4.18
CA LYS A 78 7.60 30.93 -3.55
C LYS A 78 8.94 30.20 -3.71
N ARG A 79 8.91 28.90 -3.71
CA ARG A 79 10.09 28.01 -3.74
C ARG A 79 9.90 26.93 -4.80
N PRO A 80 10.01 27.30 -6.11
CA PRO A 80 9.75 26.36 -7.20
C PRO A 80 10.69 25.14 -7.15
N VAL A 81 10.24 24.07 -7.76
CA VAL A 81 11.00 22.82 -7.92
C VAL A 81 11.03 22.43 -9.40
N ASP A 82 11.97 21.58 -9.78
CA ASP A 82 12.07 21.14 -11.17
C ASP A 82 10.94 20.18 -11.55
N ARG A 83 10.53 19.29 -10.63
CA ARG A 83 9.43 18.34 -10.84
C ARG A 83 8.71 18.01 -9.53
N LEU A 84 7.39 17.83 -9.64
CA LEU A 84 6.50 17.39 -8.56
C LEU A 84 6.00 15.96 -8.82
N VAL A 85 6.35 15.04 -7.92
CA VAL A 85 5.99 13.63 -8.00
C VAL A 85 4.93 13.30 -6.94
N GLY A 86 3.76 12.84 -7.35
CA GLY A 86 2.67 12.48 -6.44
C GLY A 86 2.55 10.98 -6.21
N PHE A 87 2.33 10.59 -4.96
CA PHE A 87 1.95 9.23 -4.54
C PHE A 87 0.46 9.10 -4.21
N ASN A 88 -0.28 10.18 -4.36
CA ASN A 88 -1.73 10.24 -4.35
C ASN A 88 -2.20 11.13 -5.50
N LYS A 89 -3.36 10.83 -6.06
CA LYS A 89 -3.96 11.63 -7.13
C LYS A 89 -4.25 13.04 -6.63
N MET A 90 -3.77 14.04 -7.35
CA MET A 90 -4.06 15.45 -7.10
C MET A 90 -3.70 16.33 -8.32
N PRO A 91 -4.22 17.54 -8.43
CA PRO A 91 -3.85 18.49 -9.48
C PRO A 91 -2.36 18.87 -9.41
N GLY A 92 -1.81 19.33 -10.53
CA GLY A 92 -0.51 19.97 -10.60
C GLY A 92 0.71 19.06 -10.58
N LEU A 93 0.52 17.74 -10.63
CA LEU A 93 1.62 16.77 -10.67
C LEU A 93 2.30 16.74 -12.04
N ASP A 94 3.64 16.72 -12.07
CA ASP A 94 4.40 16.33 -13.26
C ASP A 94 4.40 14.82 -13.44
N VAL A 95 4.52 14.07 -12.34
CA VAL A 95 4.57 12.60 -12.33
C VAL A 95 3.66 12.04 -11.25
N TYR A 96 2.88 11.03 -11.58
CA TYR A 96 2.05 10.29 -10.62
C TYR A 96 2.47 8.82 -10.52
N TYR A 97 2.77 8.34 -9.30
CA TYR A 97 3.00 6.94 -9.01
C TYR A 97 1.67 6.23 -8.76
N ALA A 98 1.20 5.48 -9.75
CA ALA A 98 -0.14 4.92 -9.83
C ALA A 98 -0.26 3.58 -9.08
N ALA A 99 -0.26 3.62 -7.76
CA ALA A 99 -0.50 2.46 -6.90
C ALA A 99 -1.99 2.20 -6.60
N ASP A 100 -2.86 3.17 -6.90
CA ASP A 100 -4.31 3.07 -6.65
C ASP A 100 -5.07 2.73 -7.93
N GLY A 101 -6.13 1.92 -7.80
CA GLY A 101 -7.04 1.62 -8.91
C GLY A 101 -7.88 2.81 -9.36
N CYS A 102 -8.59 2.67 -10.49
CA CYS A 102 -9.49 3.67 -11.03
C CYS A 102 -10.65 3.93 -10.06
N PHE A 103 -10.74 5.16 -9.56
CA PHE A 103 -11.77 5.57 -8.61
C PHE A 103 -13.15 5.68 -9.29
N GLU A 104 -13.18 6.24 -10.49
CA GLU A 104 -14.44 6.40 -11.26
C GLU A 104 -15.07 5.04 -11.55
N ASP A 105 -14.29 4.05 -11.99
CA ASP A 105 -14.80 2.71 -12.24
C ASP A 105 -15.36 2.06 -10.97
N LYS A 106 -14.66 2.17 -9.84
CA LYS A 106 -15.14 1.70 -8.53
C LYS A 106 -16.41 2.42 -8.09
N ALA A 107 -16.52 3.73 -8.33
CA ALA A 107 -17.68 4.52 -7.96
C ALA A 107 -18.90 4.14 -8.80
N GLN A 108 -18.70 3.80 -10.07
CA GLN A 108 -19.79 3.35 -10.96
C GLN A 108 -20.28 1.95 -10.63
N ASN A 109 -19.36 1.01 -10.40
CA ASN A 109 -19.68 -0.41 -10.31
C ASN A 109 -19.96 -0.90 -8.88
N LEU A 110 -19.41 -0.23 -7.84
CA LEU A 110 -19.46 -0.70 -6.46
C LEU A 110 -20.21 0.22 -5.50
N ARG A 111 -20.68 1.39 -5.97
CA ARG A 111 -21.38 2.37 -5.12
C ARG A 111 -22.78 2.67 -5.62
N HIS A 112 -23.68 3.00 -4.69
CA HIS A 112 -25.03 3.44 -5.01
C HIS A 112 -24.99 4.74 -5.83
N SER A 113 -25.93 4.94 -6.77
CA SER A 113 -25.98 6.10 -7.69
C SER A 113 -25.97 7.45 -6.98
N LEU A 114 -26.59 7.55 -5.79
CA LEU A 114 -26.59 8.77 -4.98
C LEU A 114 -25.22 9.16 -4.44
N TYR A 115 -24.25 8.24 -4.38
CA TYR A 115 -22.88 8.52 -3.93
C TYR A 115 -22.20 9.64 -4.73
N ARG A 116 -22.52 9.72 -6.02
CA ARG A 116 -21.99 10.76 -6.93
C ARG A 116 -22.40 12.19 -6.57
N ARG A 117 -23.47 12.38 -5.77
CA ARG A 117 -23.90 13.69 -5.28
C ARG A 117 -23.08 14.20 -4.09
N TRP A 118 -22.28 13.37 -3.46
CA TRP A 118 -21.53 13.72 -2.26
C TRP A 118 -20.25 14.49 -2.60
N GLY A 119 -19.92 15.48 -1.76
CA GLY A 119 -18.69 16.27 -1.90
C GLY A 119 -17.42 15.41 -1.91
N ARG A 120 -17.42 14.29 -1.17
CA ARG A 120 -16.34 13.31 -1.19
C ARG A 120 -16.12 12.69 -2.58
N TYR A 121 -17.18 12.30 -3.27
CA TYR A 121 -17.06 11.75 -4.62
C TYR A 121 -16.50 12.80 -5.57
N ARG A 122 -17.07 14.02 -5.58
CA ARG A 122 -16.62 15.11 -6.47
C ARG A 122 -15.14 15.38 -6.31
N HIS A 123 -14.64 15.47 -5.07
CA HIS A 123 -13.22 15.68 -4.79
C HIS A 123 -12.34 14.56 -5.40
N PHE A 124 -12.63 13.30 -5.13
CA PHE A 124 -11.78 12.21 -5.64
C PHE A 124 -11.89 12.02 -7.16
N ALA A 125 -13.06 12.25 -7.75
CA ALA A 125 -13.25 12.23 -9.19
C ALA A 125 -12.51 13.38 -9.90
N GLU A 126 -12.54 14.57 -9.31
CA GLU A 126 -11.78 15.74 -9.80
C GLU A 126 -10.28 15.52 -9.74
N TYR A 127 -9.78 14.99 -8.61
CA TYR A 127 -8.36 14.70 -8.41
C TYR A 127 -7.88 13.58 -9.34
N GLU A 128 -8.70 12.57 -9.59
CA GLU A 128 -8.38 11.54 -10.59
C GLU A 128 -8.39 12.13 -12.01
N ARG A 129 -9.39 12.93 -12.34
CA ARG A 129 -9.47 13.61 -13.64
C ARG A 129 -8.27 14.53 -13.89
N ALA A 130 -7.81 15.26 -12.88
CA ALA A 130 -6.66 16.16 -13.00
C ALA A 130 -5.37 15.42 -13.43
N VAL A 131 -5.23 14.15 -13.06
CA VAL A 131 -4.11 13.29 -13.44
C VAL A 131 -4.34 12.60 -14.79
N PHE A 132 -5.54 12.06 -15.02
CA PHE A 132 -5.79 11.10 -16.11
C PHE A 132 -6.52 11.69 -17.32
N ALA A 133 -7.08 12.89 -17.25
CA ALA A 133 -7.77 13.49 -18.39
C ALA A 133 -6.86 13.55 -19.64
N LYS A 134 -7.47 13.45 -20.82
CA LYS A 134 -6.81 13.44 -22.12
C LYS A 134 -5.80 14.56 -22.30
N ASP A 135 -6.14 15.74 -21.83
CA ASP A 135 -5.35 16.99 -21.94
C ASP A 135 -4.40 17.24 -20.76
N ALA A 136 -4.43 16.39 -19.72
CA ALA A 136 -3.50 16.47 -18.60
C ALA A 136 -2.06 16.12 -19.06
N LYS A 137 -1.07 16.76 -18.42
CA LYS A 137 0.35 16.60 -18.78
C LYS A 137 1.12 15.67 -17.84
N THR A 138 0.44 15.12 -16.83
CA THR A 138 1.06 14.26 -15.81
C THR A 138 1.53 12.95 -16.44
N GLU A 139 2.81 12.58 -16.27
CA GLU A 139 3.34 11.26 -16.61
C GLU A 139 2.92 10.25 -15.55
N ILE A 140 2.56 9.04 -15.94
CA ILE A 140 1.93 8.05 -15.07
C ILE A 140 2.83 6.82 -14.94
N LEU A 141 3.43 6.64 -13.77
CA LEU A 141 4.24 5.46 -13.45
C LEU A 141 3.34 4.35 -12.90
N MET A 142 3.00 3.38 -13.76
CA MET A 142 2.12 2.25 -13.41
C MET A 142 2.89 1.14 -12.73
N ILE A 143 2.41 0.68 -11.57
CA ILE A 143 2.96 -0.52 -10.91
C ILE A 143 2.52 -1.83 -11.61
N SER A 144 1.43 -1.76 -12.39
CA SER A 144 0.85 -2.87 -13.15
C SER A 144 -0.06 -2.31 -14.24
N GLU A 145 -0.12 -2.96 -15.39
CA GLU A 145 -0.96 -2.57 -16.52
C GLU A 145 -2.47 -2.85 -16.32
N VAL A 146 -2.83 -3.63 -15.29
CA VAL A 146 -4.22 -4.10 -15.05
C VAL A 146 -5.25 -2.96 -14.97
N GLN A 147 -4.87 -1.80 -14.46
CA GLN A 147 -5.77 -0.66 -14.32
C GLN A 147 -5.76 0.30 -15.53
N GLN A 148 -4.80 0.18 -16.43
CA GLN A 148 -4.63 1.06 -17.58
C GLN A 148 -5.87 1.12 -18.48
N PRO A 149 -6.52 -0.01 -18.87
CA PRO A 149 -7.72 0.04 -19.68
C PRO A 149 -8.89 0.84 -19.06
N LEU A 150 -8.97 0.86 -17.72
CA LEU A 150 -10.00 1.60 -17.02
C LEU A 150 -9.77 3.12 -17.09
N PHE A 151 -8.52 3.57 -16.97
CA PHE A 151 -8.18 4.99 -17.12
C PHE A 151 -8.40 5.46 -18.56
N ILE A 152 -8.06 4.65 -19.56
CA ILE A 152 -8.35 4.97 -20.97
C ILE A 152 -9.86 5.06 -21.18
N LYS A 153 -10.64 4.09 -20.69
CA LYS A 153 -12.12 4.05 -20.83
C LYS A 153 -12.79 5.28 -20.21
N HIS A 154 -12.35 5.74 -19.05
CA HIS A 154 -13.04 6.80 -18.29
C HIS A 154 -12.53 8.22 -18.60
N TYR A 155 -11.29 8.35 -19.09
CA TYR A 155 -10.62 9.64 -19.22
C TYR A 155 -9.97 9.89 -20.58
N ASP A 156 -10.04 8.93 -21.52
CA ASP A 156 -9.32 8.97 -22.81
C ASP A 156 -7.82 9.25 -22.65
N THR A 157 -7.23 8.72 -21.58
CA THR A 157 -5.80 8.97 -21.25
C THR A 157 -4.92 8.43 -22.36
N PRO A 158 -4.02 9.25 -22.95
CA PRO A 158 -3.12 8.83 -24.00
C PRO A 158 -2.14 7.75 -23.53
N LEU A 159 -1.89 6.73 -24.38
CA LEU A 159 -1.05 5.58 -24.05
C LEU A 159 0.40 5.96 -23.74
N GLU A 160 0.93 6.95 -24.43
CA GLU A 160 2.29 7.46 -24.29
C GLU A 160 2.61 8.03 -22.91
N ARG A 161 1.57 8.39 -22.12
CA ARG A 161 1.74 8.89 -20.76
C ARG A 161 1.87 7.79 -19.71
N PHE A 162 1.62 6.54 -20.09
CA PHE A 162 1.75 5.41 -19.18
C PHE A 162 3.15 4.76 -19.28
N HIS A 163 3.84 4.68 -18.17
CA HIS A 163 5.14 4.04 -18.05
C HIS A 163 5.06 2.92 -17.02
N LEU A 164 5.40 1.71 -17.41
CA LEU A 164 5.41 0.56 -16.50
C LEU A 164 6.63 0.63 -15.59
N LEU A 165 6.40 0.74 -14.30
CA LEU A 165 7.41 0.70 -13.23
C LEU A 165 6.98 -0.32 -12.16
N PRO A 166 7.18 -1.62 -12.38
CA PRO A 166 6.79 -2.64 -11.42
C PRO A 166 7.59 -2.49 -10.12
N PRO A 167 6.95 -2.75 -8.96
CA PRO A 167 7.62 -2.67 -7.67
C PRO A 167 8.83 -3.61 -7.62
N GLY A 168 9.97 -3.08 -7.21
CA GLY A 168 11.18 -3.87 -7.00
C GLY A 168 11.12 -4.70 -5.71
N ILE A 169 11.95 -5.73 -5.64
CA ILE A 169 12.16 -6.53 -4.43
C ILE A 169 13.39 -5.99 -3.69
N ALA A 170 13.26 -5.71 -2.38
CA ALA A 170 14.38 -5.30 -1.56
C ALA A 170 15.37 -6.46 -1.34
N GLN A 171 16.64 -6.14 -1.15
CA GLN A 171 17.70 -7.15 -0.93
C GLN A 171 17.42 -8.02 0.28
N ASP A 172 16.85 -7.46 1.36
CA ASP A 172 16.44 -8.16 2.58
C ASP A 172 15.31 -9.18 2.37
N ARG A 173 14.69 -9.18 1.17
CA ARG A 173 13.66 -10.18 0.77
C ARG A 173 14.24 -11.36 0.00
N ARG A 174 15.52 -11.33 -0.32
CA ARG A 174 16.20 -12.49 -0.89
C ARG A 174 16.62 -13.44 0.22
N ALA A 175 16.50 -14.74 -0.03
CA ALA A 175 16.95 -15.74 0.92
C ALA A 175 18.47 -15.62 1.12
N PRO A 176 18.97 -15.43 2.34
CA PRO A 176 20.40 -15.40 2.63
C PRO A 176 21.00 -16.81 2.58
N ALA A 177 22.32 -16.91 2.57
CA ALA A 177 23.01 -18.20 2.51
C ALA A 177 22.64 -19.15 3.68
N ASN A 178 22.34 -18.59 4.86
CA ASN A 178 21.92 -19.33 6.06
C ASN A 178 20.40 -19.44 6.22
N ALA A 179 19.62 -19.37 5.13
CA ALA A 179 18.15 -19.42 5.17
C ALA A 179 17.62 -20.67 5.88
N ALA A 180 18.28 -21.81 5.74
CA ALA A 180 17.88 -23.05 6.39
C ALA A 180 18.00 -22.97 7.94
N GLU A 181 19.07 -22.35 8.44
CA GLU A 181 19.25 -22.13 9.88
C GLU A 181 18.18 -21.18 10.43
N ILE A 182 17.93 -20.06 9.74
CA ILE A 182 16.88 -19.10 10.10
C ILE A 182 15.51 -19.78 10.16
N ARG A 183 15.20 -20.65 9.19
CA ARG A 183 13.97 -21.44 9.19
C ARG A 183 13.89 -22.38 10.39
N ALA A 184 14.96 -23.12 10.68
CA ALA A 184 15.01 -24.05 11.80
C ALA A 184 14.81 -23.31 13.14
N ASP A 185 15.50 -22.18 13.34
CA ASP A 185 15.38 -21.35 14.54
C ASP A 185 13.98 -20.75 14.69
N PHE A 186 13.40 -20.28 13.59
CA PHE A 186 12.02 -19.78 13.56
C PHE A 186 11.02 -20.87 13.96
N ARG A 187 11.10 -22.06 13.37
CA ARG A 187 10.19 -23.15 13.67
C ARG A 187 10.30 -23.61 15.11
N ARG A 188 11.52 -23.61 15.69
CA ARG A 188 11.78 -23.90 17.12
C ARG A 188 11.16 -22.85 18.03
N GLU A 189 11.34 -21.56 17.73
CA GLU A 189 10.76 -20.45 18.50
C GLU A 189 9.24 -20.53 18.56
N PHE A 190 8.59 -20.80 17.42
CA PHE A 190 7.14 -20.91 17.34
C PHE A 190 6.60 -22.32 17.64
N LYS A 191 7.47 -23.22 18.14
CA LYS A 191 7.13 -24.59 18.53
C LYS A 191 6.39 -25.38 17.43
N LEU A 192 6.78 -25.15 16.18
CA LEU A 192 6.27 -25.89 15.03
C LEU A 192 6.98 -27.24 14.92
N LYS A 193 6.20 -28.30 14.75
CA LYS A 193 6.74 -29.65 14.49
C LYS A 193 7.25 -29.74 13.05
N ASP A 194 8.05 -30.78 12.76
CA ASP A 194 8.64 -30.98 11.43
C ASP A 194 7.56 -31.20 10.36
N ASP A 195 6.46 -31.85 10.71
CA ASP A 195 5.32 -32.11 9.83
C ASP A 195 4.23 -31.01 9.86
N ASP A 196 4.35 -29.98 10.70
CA ASP A 196 3.45 -28.85 10.69
C ASP A 196 3.62 -28.03 9.41
N LEU A 197 2.51 -27.61 8.82
CA LEU A 197 2.47 -26.69 7.68
C LEU A 197 2.17 -25.28 8.17
N LEU A 198 3.07 -24.35 7.91
CA LEU A 198 2.88 -22.96 8.26
C LEU A 198 2.44 -22.16 7.03
N LEU A 199 1.22 -21.64 7.09
CA LEU A 199 0.70 -20.65 6.18
C LEU A 199 0.92 -19.25 6.78
N VAL A 200 1.32 -18.27 5.97
CA VAL A 200 1.40 -16.87 6.39
C VAL A 200 0.52 -16.00 5.50
N GLN A 201 -0.16 -15.04 6.12
CA GLN A 201 -0.86 -13.97 5.42
C GLN A 201 -0.38 -12.63 5.97
N ILE A 202 0.20 -11.79 5.12
CA ILE A 202 0.90 -10.58 5.53
C ILE A 202 0.27 -9.37 4.87
N GLY A 203 -0.09 -8.36 5.67
CA GLY A 203 -0.60 -7.08 5.21
C GLY A 203 -1.79 -6.57 6.01
N SER A 204 -1.86 -5.25 6.17
CA SER A 204 -3.00 -4.57 6.78
C SER A 204 -4.19 -4.50 5.82
N GLY A 205 -5.38 -4.19 6.34
CA GLY A 205 -6.62 -4.27 5.59
C GLY A 205 -7.18 -5.69 5.57
N PHE A 206 -7.27 -6.38 6.71
CA PHE A 206 -7.66 -7.79 6.84
C PHE A 206 -8.91 -8.15 6.05
N LYS A 207 -9.93 -7.28 6.06
CA LYS A 207 -11.13 -7.46 5.26
C LYS A 207 -10.83 -7.47 3.76
N THR A 208 -10.11 -6.48 3.28
CA THR A 208 -9.73 -6.34 1.86
C THR A 208 -8.79 -7.46 1.42
N LYS A 209 -7.88 -7.89 2.32
CA LYS A 209 -6.92 -8.97 2.06
C LYS A 209 -7.53 -10.36 2.17
N GLY A 210 -8.82 -10.46 2.48
CA GLY A 210 -9.56 -11.72 2.47
C GLY A 210 -9.17 -12.69 3.59
N VAL A 211 -8.89 -12.20 4.80
CA VAL A 211 -8.59 -13.05 5.96
C VAL A 211 -9.75 -14.04 6.21
N ASP A 212 -11.00 -13.61 6.03
CA ASP A 212 -12.18 -14.48 6.11
C ASP A 212 -12.13 -15.65 5.12
N ARG A 213 -11.59 -15.42 3.89
CA ARG A 213 -11.40 -16.49 2.90
C ARG A 213 -10.33 -17.48 3.35
N SER A 214 -9.22 -16.99 3.91
CA SER A 214 -8.17 -17.85 4.47
C SER A 214 -8.68 -18.72 5.61
N LEU A 215 -9.48 -18.14 6.53
CA LEU A 215 -10.10 -18.90 7.63
C LEU A 215 -11.05 -19.99 7.11
N LYS A 216 -11.91 -19.68 6.13
CA LYS A 216 -12.81 -20.64 5.50
C LYS A 216 -12.05 -21.76 4.78
N ALA A 217 -11.00 -21.42 4.05
CA ALA A 217 -10.15 -22.38 3.35
C ALA A 217 -9.46 -23.34 4.35
N LEU A 218 -8.91 -22.80 5.44
CA LEU A 218 -8.31 -23.63 6.51
C LEU A 218 -9.35 -24.55 7.17
N ALA A 219 -10.55 -24.04 7.43
CA ALA A 219 -11.63 -24.85 8.03
C ALA A 219 -12.08 -26.01 7.12
N ALA A 220 -12.02 -25.80 5.80
CA ALA A 220 -12.42 -26.79 4.79
C ALA A 220 -11.37 -27.89 4.54
N LEU A 221 -10.17 -27.79 5.11
CA LEU A 221 -9.15 -28.84 4.95
C LEU A 221 -9.59 -30.15 5.59
N PRO A 222 -9.18 -31.31 5.02
CA PRO A 222 -9.35 -32.62 5.66
C PRO A 222 -8.79 -32.61 7.08
N SER A 223 -9.42 -33.31 8.02
CA SER A 223 -9.11 -33.26 9.45
C SER A 223 -7.62 -33.52 9.77
N ALA A 224 -7.01 -34.49 9.10
CA ALA A 224 -5.58 -34.80 9.27
C ALA A 224 -4.67 -33.64 8.88
N LEU A 225 -4.96 -32.97 7.76
CA LEU A 225 -4.19 -31.82 7.27
C LEU A 225 -4.44 -30.59 8.13
N LYS A 226 -5.71 -30.32 8.51
CA LYS A 226 -6.09 -29.19 9.35
C LYS A 226 -5.38 -29.20 10.72
N LYS A 227 -5.26 -30.37 11.36
CA LYS A 227 -4.62 -30.51 12.68
C LYS A 227 -3.15 -30.06 12.68
N ARG A 228 -2.42 -30.28 11.59
CA ARG A 228 -1.02 -29.91 11.44
C ARG A 228 -0.78 -28.60 10.69
N THR A 229 -1.85 -27.90 10.26
CA THR A 229 -1.71 -26.60 9.59
C THR A 229 -1.85 -25.46 10.59
N ARG A 230 -0.94 -24.50 10.53
CA ARG A 230 -0.95 -23.25 11.28
C ARG A 230 -1.11 -22.08 10.31
N LEU A 231 -1.85 -21.06 10.69
CA LEU A 231 -1.99 -19.81 9.93
C LEU A 231 -1.58 -18.63 10.79
N PHE A 232 -0.55 -17.90 10.36
CA PHE A 232 -0.16 -16.64 10.97
C PHE A 232 -0.66 -15.48 10.12
N VAL A 233 -1.48 -14.61 10.71
CA VAL A 233 -2.00 -13.39 10.08
C VAL A 233 -1.31 -12.19 10.69
N ILE A 234 -0.57 -11.42 9.87
CA ILE A 234 0.30 -10.34 10.33
C ILE A 234 -0.14 -9.02 9.70
N GLY A 235 -0.53 -8.04 10.52
CA GLY A 235 -0.96 -6.72 10.06
C GLY A 235 -1.34 -5.77 11.20
N GLN A 236 -1.70 -4.53 10.87
CA GLN A 236 -1.98 -3.49 11.88
C GLN A 236 -3.45 -3.39 12.29
N ASP A 237 -4.35 -4.13 11.64
CA ASP A 237 -5.79 -4.06 11.94
C ASP A 237 -6.13 -4.68 13.29
N ASP A 238 -7.26 -4.28 13.85
CA ASP A 238 -7.86 -4.96 15.01
C ASP A 238 -8.34 -6.36 14.59
N PRO A 239 -7.78 -7.44 15.16
CA PRO A 239 -8.10 -8.81 14.75
C PRO A 239 -9.41 -9.34 15.35
N LYS A 240 -10.08 -8.63 16.25
CA LYS A 240 -11.20 -9.15 17.06
C LYS A 240 -12.28 -9.86 16.24
N VAL A 241 -12.73 -9.25 15.14
CA VAL A 241 -13.79 -9.84 14.29
C VAL A 241 -13.33 -11.17 13.69
N PHE A 242 -12.07 -11.25 13.26
CA PHE A 242 -11.50 -12.46 12.65
C PHE A 242 -11.14 -13.52 13.70
N GLN A 243 -10.78 -13.13 14.91
CA GLN A 243 -10.60 -14.03 16.05
C GLN A 243 -11.93 -14.74 16.41
N LEU A 244 -13.03 -13.97 16.48
CA LEU A 244 -14.36 -14.55 16.70
C LEU A 244 -14.76 -15.50 15.56
N GLN A 245 -14.49 -15.13 14.31
CA GLN A 245 -14.75 -15.99 13.16
C GLN A 245 -13.89 -17.26 13.20
N SER A 246 -12.61 -17.14 13.56
CA SER A 246 -11.70 -18.29 13.72
C SER A 246 -12.23 -19.25 14.79
N ALA A 247 -12.67 -18.73 15.95
CA ALA A 247 -13.24 -19.53 17.03
C ALA A 247 -14.53 -20.24 16.59
N ALA A 248 -15.43 -19.54 15.90
CA ALA A 248 -16.67 -20.11 15.36
C ALA A 248 -16.42 -21.25 14.36
N LEU A 249 -15.28 -21.23 13.67
CA LEU A 249 -14.84 -22.27 12.73
C LEU A 249 -14.02 -23.39 13.41
N GLY A 250 -13.83 -23.34 14.72
CA GLY A 250 -13.02 -24.32 15.47
C GLY A 250 -11.52 -24.25 15.16
N LEU A 251 -11.00 -23.06 14.88
CA LEU A 251 -9.60 -22.83 14.44
C LEU A 251 -8.76 -22.06 15.47
N SER A 252 -9.21 -21.94 16.72
CA SER A 252 -8.54 -21.11 17.74
C SER A 252 -7.08 -21.52 17.97
N ASP A 253 -6.77 -22.79 17.89
CA ASP A 253 -5.41 -23.32 18.11
C ASP A 253 -4.54 -23.27 16.85
N GLN A 254 -5.14 -23.11 15.67
CA GLN A 254 -4.45 -23.11 14.39
C GLN A 254 -4.11 -21.71 13.89
N VAL A 255 -4.81 -20.66 14.36
CA VAL A 255 -4.68 -19.31 13.82
C VAL A 255 -4.11 -18.36 14.86
N GLN A 256 -3.04 -17.68 14.49
CA GLN A 256 -2.41 -16.64 15.31
C GLN A 256 -2.41 -15.30 14.60
N PHE A 257 -2.94 -14.28 15.27
CA PHE A 257 -2.94 -12.90 14.79
C PHE A 257 -1.81 -12.12 15.45
N MET A 258 -1.02 -11.40 14.65
CA MET A 258 0.13 -10.62 15.09
C MET A 258 0.05 -9.20 14.54
N LYS A 259 0.55 -8.23 15.30
CA LYS A 259 0.74 -6.86 14.80
C LYS A 259 1.79 -6.81 13.70
N GLY A 260 1.79 -5.73 12.92
CA GLY A 260 2.83 -5.49 11.92
C GLY A 260 4.24 -5.55 12.53
N ARG A 261 5.18 -6.17 11.80
CA ARG A 261 6.51 -6.54 12.26
C ARG A 261 7.57 -6.09 11.24
N SER A 262 8.77 -5.81 11.71
CA SER A 262 9.94 -5.51 10.86
C SER A 262 10.65 -6.77 10.35
N ASP A 263 10.54 -7.90 11.08
CA ASP A 263 11.21 -9.17 10.79
C ASP A 263 10.42 -10.10 9.83
N ILE A 264 9.60 -9.53 8.96
CA ILE A 264 8.81 -10.27 7.95
C ILE A 264 9.65 -11.26 7.10
N PRO A 265 10.90 -10.94 6.69
CA PRO A 265 11.73 -11.91 5.96
C PRO A 265 11.89 -13.24 6.71
N ARG A 266 12.02 -13.21 8.03
CA ARG A 266 12.14 -14.38 8.87
C ARG A 266 10.86 -15.24 8.88
N PHE A 267 9.68 -14.59 8.87
CA PHE A 267 8.39 -15.28 8.73
C PHE A 267 8.24 -15.96 7.36
N LEU A 268 8.69 -15.30 6.31
CA LEU A 268 8.65 -15.86 4.95
C LEU A 268 9.57 -17.09 4.83
N LEU A 269 10.74 -17.06 5.44
CA LEU A 269 11.66 -18.22 5.47
C LEU A 269 11.09 -19.36 6.32
N GLY A 270 10.41 -19.06 7.43
CA GLY A 270 9.78 -20.04 8.30
C GLY A 270 8.54 -20.74 7.70
N ALA A 271 7.85 -20.05 6.79
CA ALA A 271 6.60 -20.51 6.19
C ALA A 271 6.81 -21.55 5.09
N ASP A 272 5.75 -22.34 4.85
CA ASP A 272 5.64 -23.26 3.72
C ASP A 272 4.88 -22.59 2.56
N LEU A 273 3.95 -21.68 2.87
CA LEU A 273 3.15 -20.97 1.86
C LEU A 273 2.74 -19.57 2.35
N LEU A 274 2.90 -18.59 1.47
CA LEU A 274 2.27 -17.26 1.59
C LEU A 274 0.91 -17.28 0.88
N ILE A 275 -0.16 -16.95 1.60
CA ILE A 275 -1.50 -16.87 1.03
C ILE A 275 -1.98 -15.41 0.97
N HIS A 276 -2.68 -15.06 -0.11
CA HIS A 276 -3.14 -13.70 -0.33
C HIS A 276 -4.48 -13.66 -1.11
N PRO A 277 -5.59 -14.15 -0.54
CA PRO A 277 -6.88 -14.26 -1.21
C PRO A 277 -7.65 -12.93 -1.19
N ALA A 278 -7.00 -11.83 -1.58
CA ALA A 278 -7.58 -10.50 -1.53
C ALA A 278 -8.89 -10.39 -2.33
N TYR A 279 -9.77 -9.51 -1.88
CA TYR A 279 -10.89 -9.01 -2.68
C TYR A 279 -10.38 -7.96 -3.67
N ASN A 280 -10.97 -7.93 -4.85
CA ASN A 280 -10.63 -6.95 -5.88
C ASN A 280 -11.06 -5.53 -5.51
#